data_e13ba1d407d6514b52582a2ec4df050d
#
_entry.id   e13ba1d407d6514b52582a2ec4df050d
#
_cell.length_a   1.000
_cell.length_b   1.000
_cell.length_c   1.000
_cell.angle_alpha   90.00
_cell.angle_beta   90.00
_cell.angle_gamma   90.00
#
_symmetry.space_group_name_H-M   'P 1'
#
loop_
_entity.id
_entity.type
_entity.pdbx_description
1 polymer ?
#
loop_
_entity_poly.entity_id
_entity_poly.type
_entity_poly.pdbx_seq_one_letter_code
_entity_poly.pdbx_strand_id
1 'polypeptide(L)'
;MKVTKKRYLFLTYTILFAILCMIVFYPFFTNHLSLIWGRSGEDGTSQHLASLLYYGDYIRTFFNNLIHGNFQFPMWNNSIGFGSDIITTLNYYAIGDPLNIVYVFANKANASYLYTFMTLFRAYLAGISFIIFGCYFKKNAYGILIGSFTYVFSGVFLNFAIRHPFFLNPMIYLPLLVVGVEKIYRKEKPYLFTIMIAISAMSNFYFFYMLTAVAVIYALIRFPIYKEAGFFKTLGRFAGWYILGLGLSMILLLPVIIAFMGNARSSSGVNYFNIFLYQRKYYQSIILQSIGFHQIGRGTSLNFIALAYCGGIVLLLKKSKERFPYKASLILGVVFTLFPIFAYILHAFSYPTNRWHFALAFIVGAVLMEVYDDLLDLTLIQKIGIVLGIVFYYLAYKRYAEGAIDVKYAAIILILTAFVLFVVNEIPFMSKFRLNHLLLLGLTCFSVSFTGFGHYSTRLSKVINSYVAFDEAYDLLGKQEDSLFRSANIKVNQLDRVDAMNESVPNWGIIRHIPTTTNYYSITDKNVSDSLENLGLNQYQYKFKFKKLDMRENLLNLYHVKYIVINKNNAAKIPNGYELIKSNEKNNLCLLYTS
;
A
#
# COMPACT_ATOMS: atom_id res chain seq x y z
N MET A 1 -15.75 -15.92 -24.45
CA MET A 1 -15.96 -14.53 -24.91
C MET A 1 -15.09 -14.33 -26.16
N LYS A 2 -15.66 -13.88 -27.31
CA LYS A 2 -14.90 -13.65 -28.55
C LYS A 2 -13.82 -12.57 -28.31
N VAL A 3 -12.69 -12.64 -29.00
CA VAL A 3 -11.53 -11.72 -28.84
C VAL A 3 -11.94 -10.26 -28.92
N THR A 4 -12.81 -9.90 -29.84
CA THR A 4 -13.38 -8.54 -29.99
C THR A 4 -14.09 -8.04 -28.73
N LYS A 5 -14.91 -8.89 -28.06
CA LYS A 5 -15.60 -8.52 -26.82
C LYS A 5 -14.62 -8.28 -25.66
N LYS A 6 -13.49 -9.00 -25.59
CA LYS A 6 -12.46 -8.76 -24.58
C LYS A 6 -11.78 -7.41 -24.77
N ARG A 7 -11.44 -7.04 -26.02
CA ARG A 7 -10.79 -5.74 -26.32
C ARG A 7 -11.66 -4.57 -25.88
N TYR A 8 -12.96 -4.61 -26.13
CA TYR A 8 -13.88 -3.57 -25.66
C TYR A 8 -13.96 -3.49 -24.14
N LEU A 9 -13.86 -4.63 -23.43
CA LEU A 9 -13.86 -4.64 -21.97
C LEU A 9 -12.66 -3.88 -21.38
N PHE A 10 -11.44 -4.15 -21.88
CA PHE A 10 -10.24 -3.44 -21.46
C PHE A 10 -10.30 -1.95 -21.79
N LEU A 11 -10.76 -1.60 -22.99
CA LEU A 11 -10.91 -0.20 -23.39
C LEU A 11 -11.92 0.54 -22.51
N THR A 12 -13.09 -0.06 -22.24
CA THR A 12 -14.11 0.53 -21.38
C THR A 12 -13.56 0.72 -19.97
N TYR A 13 -12.84 -0.27 -19.43
CA TYR A 13 -12.18 -0.13 -18.14
C TYR A 13 -11.20 1.05 -18.12
N THR A 14 -10.33 1.14 -19.13
CA THR A 14 -9.31 2.21 -19.21
C THR A 14 -9.94 3.60 -19.22
N ILE A 15 -10.98 3.79 -20.05
CA ILE A 15 -11.68 5.09 -20.14
C ILE A 15 -12.37 5.43 -18.81
N LEU A 16 -13.14 4.49 -18.26
CA LEU A 16 -13.85 4.73 -17.01
C LEU A 16 -12.89 4.91 -15.82
N PHE A 17 -11.79 4.15 -15.77
CA PHE A 17 -10.75 4.33 -14.75
C PHE A 17 -10.15 5.73 -14.79
N ALA A 18 -9.81 6.24 -15.99
CA ALA A 18 -9.29 7.59 -16.15
C ALA A 18 -10.30 8.65 -15.69
N ILE A 19 -11.56 8.51 -16.08
CA ILE A 19 -12.65 9.42 -15.64
C ILE A 19 -12.81 9.37 -14.12
N LEU A 20 -12.85 8.17 -13.53
CA LEU A 20 -12.97 8.00 -12.07
C LEU A 20 -11.78 8.62 -11.33
N CYS A 21 -10.55 8.44 -11.84
CA CYS A 21 -9.37 9.08 -11.25
C CYS A 21 -9.47 10.61 -11.32
N MET A 22 -9.92 11.18 -12.43
CA MET A 22 -10.11 12.63 -12.54
C MET A 22 -11.12 13.16 -11.51
N ILE A 23 -12.21 12.44 -11.27
CA ILE A 23 -13.24 12.85 -10.29
C ILE A 23 -12.73 12.64 -8.85
N VAL A 24 -12.21 11.46 -8.53
CA VAL A 24 -11.76 11.09 -7.18
C VAL A 24 -10.61 11.98 -6.70
N PHE A 25 -9.64 12.25 -7.58
CA PHE A 25 -8.46 13.06 -7.27
C PHE A 25 -8.58 14.53 -7.68
N TYR A 26 -9.76 14.98 -8.10
CA TYR A 26 -10.03 16.39 -8.40
C TYR A 26 -9.55 17.35 -7.30
N PRO A 27 -9.74 17.06 -5.99
CA PRO A 27 -9.23 17.92 -4.93
C PRO A 27 -7.70 18.05 -4.90
N PHE A 28 -6.95 17.05 -5.36
CA PHE A 28 -5.49 17.14 -5.48
C PHE A 28 -5.08 18.08 -6.61
N PHE A 29 -5.72 17.96 -7.76
CA PHE A 29 -5.40 18.80 -8.93
C PHE A 29 -5.71 20.29 -8.65
N THR A 30 -6.86 20.57 -8.04
CA THR A 30 -7.24 21.95 -7.72
C THR A 30 -6.41 22.60 -6.62
N ASN A 31 -5.78 21.82 -5.75
CA ASN A 31 -4.88 22.30 -4.70
C ASN A 31 -3.39 22.11 -5.05
N HIS A 32 -3.05 21.74 -6.29
CA HIS A 32 -1.68 21.54 -6.77
C HIS A 32 -0.87 20.51 -5.95
N LEU A 33 -1.54 19.49 -5.41
CA LEU A 33 -0.95 18.48 -4.53
C LEU A 33 -0.60 17.20 -5.29
N SER A 34 0.54 16.63 -4.96
CA SER A 34 0.95 15.30 -5.37
C SER A 34 0.32 14.21 -4.51
N LEU A 35 0.43 12.94 -4.90
CA LEU A 35 0.03 11.81 -4.06
C LEU A 35 1.12 11.39 -3.06
N ILE A 36 2.10 12.24 -2.79
CA ILE A 36 3.14 12.00 -1.79
C ILE A 36 2.59 12.40 -0.43
N TRP A 37 2.38 11.40 0.44
CA TRP A 37 1.97 11.62 1.81
C TRP A 37 3.18 11.96 2.67
N GLY A 38 3.09 13.04 3.45
CA GLY A 38 4.17 13.32 4.38
C GLY A 38 4.67 14.74 4.41
N ARG A 39 3.75 15.72 4.46
CA ARG A 39 4.10 17.14 4.59
C ARG A 39 4.95 17.45 5.83
N SER A 40 4.78 16.64 6.90
CA SER A 40 5.51 16.76 8.16
C SER A 40 6.59 15.69 8.36
N GLY A 41 7.08 15.05 7.29
CA GLY A 41 8.12 14.03 7.36
C GLY A 41 7.60 12.62 7.64
N GLU A 42 6.36 12.31 7.23
CA GLU A 42 5.81 10.98 7.27
C GLU A 42 6.45 10.07 6.20
N ASP A 43 6.05 8.80 6.17
CA ASP A 43 6.67 7.73 5.40
C ASP A 43 6.82 8.03 3.89
N GLY A 44 5.84 8.73 3.30
CA GLY A 44 5.86 9.05 1.86
C GLY A 44 7.05 9.88 1.43
N THR A 45 7.40 10.93 2.18
CA THR A 45 8.60 11.74 1.93
C THR A 45 9.85 11.08 2.51
N SER A 46 9.79 10.67 3.78
CA SER A 46 10.96 10.18 4.52
C SER A 46 11.52 8.87 3.99
N GLN A 47 10.66 7.95 3.54
CA GLN A 47 11.06 6.60 3.13
C GLN A 47 10.83 6.37 1.65
N HIS A 48 9.59 6.61 1.15
CA HIS A 48 9.21 6.14 -0.20
C HIS A 48 9.84 6.98 -1.29
N LEU A 49 9.65 8.30 -1.27
CA LEU A 49 10.22 9.18 -2.29
C LEU A 49 11.75 9.10 -2.29
N ALA A 50 12.38 9.18 -1.10
CA ALA A 50 13.82 9.09 -0.96
C ALA A 50 14.37 7.78 -1.54
N SER A 51 13.76 6.63 -1.19
CA SER A 51 14.20 5.31 -1.68
C SER A 51 14.03 5.15 -3.20
N LEU A 52 12.92 5.65 -3.75
CA LEU A 52 12.63 5.53 -5.18
C LEU A 52 13.57 6.39 -6.04
N LEU A 53 13.84 7.61 -5.60
CA LEU A 53 14.80 8.49 -6.28
C LEU A 53 16.22 7.93 -6.22
N TYR A 54 16.65 7.47 -5.05
CA TYR A 54 17.94 6.82 -4.90
C TYR A 54 18.04 5.55 -5.77
N TYR A 55 16.98 4.75 -5.84
CA TYR A 55 16.94 3.58 -6.72
C TYR A 55 17.15 3.96 -8.19
N GLY A 56 16.53 5.04 -8.65
CA GLY A 56 16.75 5.58 -9.99
C GLY A 56 18.21 5.95 -10.24
N ASP A 57 18.86 6.65 -9.29
CA ASP A 57 20.28 7.00 -9.33
C ASP A 57 21.18 5.76 -9.32
N TYR A 58 20.87 4.80 -8.47
CA TYR A 58 21.59 3.54 -8.35
C TYR A 58 21.60 2.77 -9.69
N ILE A 59 20.44 2.64 -10.32
CA ILE A 59 20.31 1.97 -11.62
C ILE A 59 21.04 2.74 -12.72
N ARG A 60 20.94 4.08 -12.78
CA ARG A 60 21.71 4.89 -13.74
C ARG A 60 23.21 4.69 -13.56
N THR A 61 23.70 4.74 -12.32
CA THR A 61 25.11 4.54 -11.99
C THR A 61 25.57 3.14 -12.39
N PHE A 62 24.79 2.11 -12.11
CA PHE A 62 25.09 0.74 -12.49
C PHE A 62 25.23 0.59 -14.01
N PHE A 63 24.26 1.08 -14.80
CA PHE A 63 24.34 1.01 -16.26
C PHE A 63 25.49 1.84 -16.83
N ASN A 64 25.74 3.03 -16.27
CA ASN A 64 26.88 3.83 -16.70
C ASN A 64 28.21 3.11 -16.44
N ASN A 65 28.38 2.50 -15.28
CA ASN A 65 29.56 1.70 -14.97
C ASN A 65 29.71 0.51 -15.92
N LEU A 66 28.61 -0.20 -16.20
CA LEU A 66 28.59 -1.33 -17.11
C LEU A 66 29.05 -0.96 -18.53
N ILE A 67 28.55 0.18 -19.07
CA ILE A 67 28.94 0.69 -20.40
C ILE A 67 30.43 1.03 -20.46
N HIS A 68 31.02 1.48 -19.36
CA HIS A 68 32.44 1.79 -19.25
C HIS A 68 33.31 0.59 -18.86
N GLY A 69 32.76 -0.64 -18.90
CA GLY A 69 33.49 -1.87 -18.60
C GLY A 69 33.75 -2.12 -17.11
N ASN A 70 33.13 -1.36 -16.23
CA ASN A 70 33.20 -1.55 -14.80
C ASN A 70 32.00 -2.36 -14.32
N PHE A 71 32.22 -3.64 -13.99
CA PHE A 71 31.19 -4.58 -13.54
C PHE A 71 30.95 -4.55 -12.02
N GLN A 72 31.37 -3.49 -11.33
CA GLN A 72 31.12 -3.36 -9.90
C GLN A 72 29.64 -3.09 -9.61
N PHE A 73 29.10 -3.90 -8.70
CA PHE A 73 27.75 -3.78 -8.18
C PHE A 73 27.85 -3.22 -6.75
N PRO A 74 27.60 -1.92 -6.53
CA PRO A 74 27.69 -1.34 -5.20
C PRO A 74 26.69 -1.98 -4.25
N MET A 75 27.16 -2.58 -3.17
CA MET A 75 26.33 -3.24 -2.16
C MET A 75 26.12 -2.35 -0.92
N TRP A 76 27.05 -1.41 -0.66
CA TRP A 76 27.11 -0.58 0.52
C TRP A 76 27.04 0.91 0.18
N ASN A 77 26.33 1.70 1.01
CA ASN A 77 26.31 3.16 0.90
C ASN A 77 26.35 3.84 2.27
N ASN A 78 27.35 4.71 2.47
CA ASN A 78 27.52 5.47 3.71
C ASN A 78 26.47 6.56 3.93
N SER A 79 25.74 6.97 2.89
CA SER A 79 24.65 7.95 2.99
C SER A 79 23.32 7.34 3.45
N ILE A 80 23.26 6.01 3.67
CA ILE A 80 22.11 5.34 4.26
C ILE A 80 22.32 5.26 5.77
N GLY A 81 21.81 6.26 6.51
CA GLY A 81 22.01 6.34 7.96
C GLY A 81 23.48 6.34 8.34
N PHE A 82 23.89 5.45 9.23
CA PHE A 82 25.29 5.26 9.64
C PHE A 82 26.13 4.43 8.67
N GLY A 83 25.63 4.19 7.47
CA GLY A 83 26.13 3.24 6.49
C GLY A 83 25.33 1.94 6.54
N SER A 84 24.87 1.47 5.36
CA SER A 84 24.06 0.25 5.30
C SER A 84 24.19 -0.46 3.95
N ASP A 85 23.84 -1.74 3.95
CA ASP A 85 23.63 -2.51 2.73
C ASP A 85 22.44 -1.95 1.93
N ILE A 86 22.67 -1.70 0.64
CA ILE A 86 21.69 -1.06 -0.25
C ILE A 86 20.52 -1.99 -0.51
N ILE A 87 20.80 -3.26 -0.84
CA ILE A 87 19.77 -4.21 -1.28
C ILE A 87 18.82 -4.53 -0.13
N THR A 88 19.35 -4.91 1.02
CA THR A 88 18.56 -5.34 2.16
C THR A 88 17.74 -4.20 2.78
N THR A 89 18.33 -3.01 2.84
CA THR A 89 17.66 -1.82 3.39
C THR A 89 16.53 -1.34 2.48
N LEU A 90 16.73 -1.34 1.16
CA LEU A 90 15.79 -0.75 0.20
C LEU A 90 14.86 -1.76 -0.48
N ASN A 91 15.02 -3.07 -0.28
CA ASN A 91 14.11 -4.07 -0.85
C ASN A 91 12.66 -3.84 -0.45
N TYR A 92 12.41 -3.47 0.81
CA TYR A 92 11.06 -3.20 1.28
C TYR A 92 10.35 -2.05 0.52
N TYR A 93 11.12 -1.09 -0.02
CA TYR A 93 10.59 0.16 -0.60
C TYR A 93 10.73 0.24 -2.12
N ALA A 94 11.83 -0.23 -2.69
CA ALA A 94 12.18 0.06 -4.07
C ALA A 94 12.80 -1.11 -4.85
N ILE A 95 13.82 -1.78 -4.28
CA ILE A 95 14.62 -2.79 -4.98
C ILE A 95 13.81 -4.09 -5.11
N GLY A 96 13.81 -4.66 -6.33
CA GLY A 96 13.11 -5.91 -6.62
C GLY A 96 11.70 -5.75 -7.17
N ASP A 97 11.09 -4.57 -7.03
CA ASP A 97 9.81 -4.27 -7.69
C ASP A 97 10.06 -3.86 -9.15
N PRO A 98 9.62 -4.66 -10.15
CA PRO A 98 9.89 -4.38 -11.57
C PRO A 98 9.28 -3.07 -12.04
N LEU A 99 8.21 -2.59 -11.40
CA LEU A 99 7.57 -1.32 -11.77
C LEU A 99 8.43 -0.10 -11.39
N ASN A 100 9.36 -0.25 -10.46
CA ASN A 100 10.22 0.85 -10.03
C ASN A 100 11.33 1.18 -11.03
N ILE A 101 11.60 0.33 -12.03
CA ILE A 101 12.60 0.64 -13.06
C ILE A 101 12.35 1.99 -13.74
N VAL A 102 11.10 2.45 -13.79
CA VAL A 102 10.71 3.75 -14.35
C VAL A 102 11.39 4.92 -13.65
N TYR A 103 11.78 4.75 -12.37
CA TYR A 103 12.50 5.81 -11.63
C TYR A 103 13.92 6.09 -12.14
N VAL A 104 14.43 5.28 -13.09
CA VAL A 104 15.64 5.63 -13.84
C VAL A 104 15.51 6.98 -14.56
N PHE A 105 14.30 7.40 -14.91
CA PHE A 105 13.98 8.68 -15.53
C PHE A 105 13.66 9.79 -14.51
N ALA A 106 13.67 9.49 -13.23
CA ALA A 106 13.35 10.47 -12.18
C ALA A 106 14.47 11.51 -12.05
N ASN A 107 14.06 12.77 -11.90
CA ASN A 107 14.92 13.90 -11.61
C ASN A 107 14.18 14.92 -10.73
N LYS A 108 14.84 16.03 -10.37
CA LYS A 108 14.25 17.06 -9.51
C LYS A 108 12.93 17.62 -10.07
N ALA A 109 12.82 17.81 -11.37
CA ALA A 109 11.66 18.46 -11.99
C ALA A 109 10.44 17.52 -12.11
N ASN A 110 10.65 16.21 -12.22
CA ASN A 110 9.58 15.26 -12.50
C ASN A 110 9.29 14.27 -11.36
N ALA A 111 10.06 14.27 -10.27
CA ALA A 111 9.98 13.28 -9.19
C ALA A 111 8.56 13.10 -8.62
N SER A 112 7.88 14.19 -8.29
CA SER A 112 6.53 14.18 -7.73
C SER A 112 5.45 13.77 -8.73
N TYR A 113 5.60 14.16 -10.00
CA TYR A 113 4.72 13.76 -11.09
C TYR A 113 4.86 12.26 -11.37
N LEU A 114 6.11 11.76 -11.43
CA LEU A 114 6.37 10.34 -11.65
C LEU A 114 5.86 9.49 -10.50
N TYR A 115 6.04 9.92 -9.24
CA TYR A 115 5.51 9.24 -8.07
C TYR A 115 3.98 9.15 -8.12
N THR A 116 3.30 10.27 -8.42
CA THR A 116 1.85 10.35 -8.57
C THR A 116 1.35 9.44 -9.70
N PHE A 117 1.96 9.54 -10.88
CA PHE A 117 1.64 8.69 -12.02
C PHE A 117 1.80 7.20 -11.68
N MET A 118 2.92 6.79 -11.09
CA MET A 118 3.20 5.40 -10.75
C MET A 118 2.26 4.84 -9.68
N THR A 119 1.79 5.68 -8.77
CA THR A 119 0.76 5.29 -7.80
C THR A 119 -0.57 4.97 -8.51
N LEU A 120 -1.04 5.84 -9.38
CA LEU A 120 -2.26 5.63 -10.17
C LEU A 120 -2.10 4.47 -11.18
N PHE A 121 -0.93 4.32 -11.79
CA PHE A 121 -0.64 3.23 -12.72
C PHE A 121 -0.67 1.86 -12.03
N ARG A 122 -0.17 1.73 -10.80
CA ARG A 122 -0.33 0.50 -10.01
C ARG A 122 -1.80 0.18 -9.73
N ALA A 123 -2.61 1.18 -9.37
CA ALA A 123 -4.04 1.00 -9.18
C ALA A 123 -4.74 0.56 -10.48
N TYR A 124 -4.36 1.14 -11.62
CA TYR A 124 -4.81 0.71 -12.95
C TYR A 124 -4.48 -0.76 -13.23
N LEU A 125 -3.23 -1.17 -12.97
CA LEU A 125 -2.79 -2.55 -13.17
C LEU A 125 -3.51 -3.54 -12.25
N ALA A 126 -3.85 -3.15 -11.02
CA ALA A 126 -4.66 -3.98 -10.11
C ALA A 126 -6.03 -4.31 -10.73
N GLY A 127 -6.68 -3.34 -11.35
CA GLY A 127 -7.94 -3.58 -12.04
C GLY A 127 -7.79 -4.41 -13.32
N ILE A 128 -6.72 -4.21 -14.09
CA ILE A 128 -6.38 -5.07 -15.24
C ILE A 128 -6.21 -6.52 -14.79
N SER A 129 -5.51 -6.75 -13.68
CA SER A 129 -5.32 -8.09 -13.10
C SER A 129 -6.65 -8.73 -12.69
N PHE A 130 -7.56 -7.94 -12.10
CA PHE A 130 -8.91 -8.40 -11.79
C PHE A 130 -9.72 -8.74 -13.04
N ILE A 131 -9.62 -7.94 -14.10
CA ILE A 131 -10.28 -8.23 -15.39
C ILE A 131 -9.76 -9.55 -15.99
N ILE A 132 -8.45 -9.79 -15.94
CA ILE A 132 -7.84 -11.05 -16.40
C ILE A 132 -8.43 -12.22 -15.59
N PHE A 133 -8.53 -12.09 -14.26
CA PHE A 133 -9.20 -13.07 -13.40
C PHE A 133 -10.66 -13.32 -13.82
N GLY A 134 -11.48 -12.27 -13.98
CA GLY A 134 -12.87 -12.40 -14.39
C GLY A 134 -13.04 -13.03 -15.77
N CYS A 135 -12.17 -12.70 -16.72
CA CYS A 135 -12.13 -13.30 -18.05
C CYS A 135 -11.74 -14.79 -18.02
N TYR A 136 -10.83 -15.19 -17.13
CA TYR A 136 -10.45 -16.59 -16.95
C TYR A 136 -11.64 -17.43 -16.46
N PHE A 137 -12.43 -16.90 -15.53
CA PHE A 137 -13.65 -17.53 -15.03
C PHE A 137 -14.88 -17.32 -15.96
N LYS A 138 -14.71 -16.68 -17.12
CA LYS A 138 -15.76 -16.45 -18.14
C LYS A 138 -16.99 -15.72 -17.59
N LYS A 139 -16.80 -14.79 -16.66
CA LYS A 139 -17.89 -14.04 -16.03
C LYS A 139 -18.47 -12.96 -16.97
N ASN A 140 -19.63 -12.41 -16.59
CA ASN A 140 -20.31 -11.33 -17.30
C ASN A 140 -19.42 -10.09 -17.36
N ALA A 141 -19.33 -9.42 -18.52
CA ALA A 141 -18.45 -8.27 -18.73
C ALA A 141 -18.76 -7.08 -17.79
N TYR A 142 -20.05 -6.80 -17.56
CA TYR A 142 -20.45 -5.74 -16.61
C TYR A 142 -20.13 -6.13 -15.17
N GLY A 143 -20.37 -7.40 -14.79
CA GLY A 143 -19.98 -7.90 -13.48
C GLY A 143 -18.46 -7.82 -13.25
N ILE A 144 -17.63 -8.08 -14.29
CA ILE A 144 -16.18 -7.93 -14.24
C ILE A 144 -15.80 -6.44 -14.01
N LEU A 145 -16.41 -5.50 -14.74
CA LEU A 145 -16.14 -4.06 -14.58
C LEU A 145 -16.51 -3.56 -13.17
N ILE A 146 -17.73 -3.90 -12.73
CA ILE A 146 -18.23 -3.51 -11.40
C ILE A 146 -17.34 -4.09 -10.29
N GLY A 147 -17.00 -5.39 -10.38
CA GLY A 147 -16.09 -6.04 -9.44
C GLY A 147 -14.69 -5.41 -9.44
N SER A 148 -14.17 -5.07 -10.62
CA SER A 148 -12.85 -4.42 -10.77
C SER A 148 -12.82 -3.03 -10.12
N PHE A 149 -13.84 -2.19 -10.36
CA PHE A 149 -13.89 -0.86 -9.73
C PHE A 149 -14.12 -0.95 -8.22
N THR A 150 -14.92 -1.91 -7.75
CA THR A 150 -15.10 -2.17 -6.31
C THR A 150 -13.80 -2.59 -5.65
N TYR A 151 -13.02 -3.43 -6.31
CA TYR A 151 -11.71 -3.88 -5.84
C TYR A 151 -10.71 -2.72 -5.76
N VAL A 152 -10.53 -2.02 -6.87
CA VAL A 152 -9.52 -0.96 -6.99
C VAL A 152 -9.85 0.22 -6.09
N PHE A 153 -11.07 0.76 -6.16
CA PHE A 153 -11.45 1.97 -5.41
C PHE A 153 -12.02 1.64 -4.01
N SER A 154 -11.59 0.53 -3.42
CA SER A 154 -11.86 0.22 -2.01
C SER A 154 -11.05 1.11 -1.06
N GLY A 155 -11.41 1.10 0.21
CA GLY A 155 -10.65 1.82 1.24
C GLY A 155 -9.19 1.40 1.34
N VAL A 156 -8.83 0.19 0.88
CA VAL A 156 -7.43 -0.24 0.81
C VAL A 156 -6.60 0.69 -0.07
N PHE A 157 -7.11 1.06 -1.25
CA PHE A 157 -6.43 2.03 -2.10
C PHE A 157 -6.58 3.45 -1.55
N LEU A 158 -7.81 3.89 -1.32
CA LEU A 158 -8.11 5.30 -1.03
C LEU A 158 -7.53 5.78 0.30
N ASN A 159 -7.46 4.91 1.34
CA ASN A 159 -7.00 5.30 2.67
C ASN A 159 -5.57 4.87 2.98
N PHE A 160 -5.10 3.78 2.37
CA PHE A 160 -3.92 3.09 2.85
C PHE A 160 -2.83 2.98 1.79
N ALA A 161 -3.09 2.34 0.66
CA ALA A 161 -2.09 2.11 -0.36
C ALA A 161 -1.66 3.38 -1.10
N ILE A 162 -2.51 4.42 -1.16
CA ILE A 162 -2.12 5.71 -1.71
C ILE A 162 -0.98 6.38 -0.92
N ARG A 163 -0.89 6.12 0.40
CA ARG A 163 0.19 6.61 1.26
C ARG A 163 1.47 5.80 1.11
N HIS A 164 1.35 4.55 0.65
CA HIS A 164 2.42 3.58 0.51
C HIS A 164 2.29 2.88 -0.85
N PRO A 165 2.79 3.44 -1.97
CA PRO A 165 2.50 2.95 -3.33
C PRO A 165 2.75 1.46 -3.56
N PHE A 166 3.76 0.88 -2.92
CA PHE A 166 4.06 -0.55 -3.03
C PHE A 166 3.01 -1.46 -2.35
N PHE A 167 2.09 -0.91 -1.54
CA PHE A 167 0.94 -1.64 -1.01
C PHE A 167 -0.11 -1.95 -2.10
N LEU A 168 0.00 -1.34 -3.28
CA LEU A 168 -0.79 -1.72 -4.47
C LEU A 168 -0.25 -2.98 -5.16
N ASN A 169 1.01 -3.35 -4.95
CA ASN A 169 1.59 -4.52 -5.60
C ASN A 169 0.84 -5.82 -5.27
N PRO A 170 0.47 -6.14 -4.01
CA PRO A 170 -0.34 -7.31 -3.73
C PRO A 170 -1.72 -7.27 -4.39
N MET A 171 -2.28 -6.07 -4.64
CA MET A 171 -3.52 -5.93 -5.42
C MET A 171 -3.31 -6.27 -6.90
N ILE A 172 -2.11 -6.08 -7.45
CA ILE A 172 -1.78 -6.51 -8.81
C ILE A 172 -1.57 -8.03 -8.85
N TYR A 173 -0.83 -8.56 -7.88
CA TYR A 173 -0.37 -9.95 -7.92
C TYR A 173 -1.45 -10.96 -7.51
N LEU A 174 -2.32 -10.64 -6.55
CA LEU A 174 -3.31 -11.57 -6.00
C LEU A 174 -4.28 -12.13 -7.05
N PRO A 175 -4.94 -11.34 -7.91
CA PRO A 175 -5.84 -11.89 -8.92
C PRO A 175 -5.14 -12.85 -9.89
N LEU A 176 -3.89 -12.52 -10.27
CA LEU A 176 -3.07 -13.36 -11.16
C LEU A 176 -2.60 -14.64 -10.46
N LEU A 177 -2.23 -14.54 -9.18
CA LEU A 177 -1.84 -15.69 -8.36
C LEU A 177 -3.02 -16.66 -8.19
N VAL A 178 -4.22 -16.15 -7.96
CA VAL A 178 -5.45 -16.96 -7.91
C VAL A 178 -5.71 -17.68 -9.24
N VAL A 179 -5.55 -17.01 -10.37
CA VAL A 179 -5.60 -17.66 -11.70
C VAL A 179 -4.51 -18.73 -11.81
N GLY A 180 -3.31 -18.48 -11.31
CA GLY A 180 -2.22 -19.44 -11.26
C GLY A 180 -2.56 -20.70 -10.46
N VAL A 181 -3.19 -20.54 -9.29
CA VAL A 181 -3.71 -21.66 -8.47
C VAL A 181 -4.74 -22.50 -9.25
N GLU A 182 -5.70 -21.85 -9.89
CA GLU A 182 -6.71 -22.55 -10.71
C GLU A 182 -6.09 -23.31 -11.89
N LYS A 183 -5.06 -22.75 -12.53
CA LYS A 183 -4.32 -23.44 -13.60
C LYS A 183 -3.65 -24.73 -13.10
N ILE A 184 -3.08 -24.72 -11.91
CA ILE A 184 -2.52 -25.94 -11.30
C ILE A 184 -3.61 -26.99 -11.06
N TYR A 185 -4.76 -26.61 -10.51
CA TYR A 185 -5.90 -27.51 -10.29
C TYR A 185 -6.42 -28.11 -11.59
N ARG A 186 -6.58 -27.29 -12.64
CA ARG A 186 -7.06 -27.71 -13.96
C ARG A 186 -6.01 -28.42 -14.82
N LYS A 187 -4.81 -28.64 -14.27
CA LYS A 187 -3.67 -29.26 -14.99
C LYS A 187 -3.23 -28.46 -16.24
N GLU A 188 -3.48 -27.15 -16.24
CA GLU A 188 -2.97 -26.23 -17.24
C GLU A 188 -1.51 -25.89 -16.94
N LYS A 189 -0.84 -25.13 -17.86
CA LYS A 189 0.56 -24.68 -17.69
C LYS A 189 0.66 -23.76 -16.45
N PRO A 190 1.49 -24.11 -15.45
CA PRO A 190 1.53 -23.42 -14.14
C PRO A 190 2.45 -22.21 -14.11
N TYR A 191 3.02 -21.79 -15.25
CA TYR A 191 4.03 -20.73 -15.31
C TYR A 191 3.58 -19.42 -14.65
N LEU A 192 2.29 -19.06 -14.81
CA LEU A 192 1.77 -17.85 -14.17
C LEU A 192 1.89 -17.90 -12.65
N PHE A 193 1.62 -19.06 -12.03
CA PHE A 193 1.77 -19.25 -10.59
C PHE A 193 3.23 -19.03 -10.17
N THR A 194 4.16 -19.70 -10.83
CA THR A 194 5.59 -19.61 -10.54
C THR A 194 6.13 -18.19 -10.70
N ILE A 195 5.74 -17.51 -11.80
CA ILE A 195 6.16 -16.12 -12.07
C ILE A 195 5.61 -15.18 -10.99
N MET A 196 4.35 -15.35 -10.59
CA MET A 196 3.76 -14.49 -9.55
C MET A 196 4.40 -14.72 -8.17
N ILE A 197 4.76 -15.95 -7.83
CA ILE A 197 5.57 -16.26 -6.64
C ILE A 197 6.93 -15.54 -6.72
N ALA A 198 7.65 -15.70 -7.83
CA ALA A 198 8.99 -15.09 -7.98
C ALA A 198 8.93 -13.55 -7.89
N ILE A 199 8.05 -12.91 -8.67
CA ILE A 199 7.94 -11.44 -8.70
C ILE A 199 7.49 -10.91 -7.34
N SER A 200 6.49 -11.51 -6.70
CA SER A 200 6.00 -11.04 -5.41
C SER A 200 7.05 -11.18 -4.30
N ALA A 201 7.83 -12.25 -4.31
CA ALA A 201 8.92 -12.49 -3.36
C ALA A 201 10.08 -11.50 -3.54
N MET A 202 10.46 -11.21 -4.79
CA MET A 202 11.47 -10.19 -5.09
C MET A 202 11.01 -8.78 -4.75
N SER A 203 9.75 -8.45 -5.09
CA SER A 203 9.23 -7.09 -4.93
C SER A 203 9.11 -6.63 -3.49
N ASN A 204 8.65 -7.51 -2.60
CA ASN A 204 8.45 -7.17 -1.20
C ASN A 204 8.18 -8.42 -0.36
N PHE A 205 9.15 -8.82 0.47
CA PHE A 205 9.07 -10.02 1.31
C PHE A 205 7.87 -10.02 2.27
N TYR A 206 7.48 -8.86 2.77
CA TYR A 206 6.39 -8.71 3.73
C TYR A 206 5.02 -9.01 3.10
N PHE A 207 4.73 -8.44 1.93
CA PHE A 207 3.49 -8.75 1.21
C PHE A 207 3.52 -10.13 0.56
N PHE A 208 4.69 -10.64 0.21
CA PHE A 208 4.84 -12.02 -0.26
C PHE A 208 4.38 -13.04 0.79
N TYR A 209 4.73 -12.82 2.07
CA TYR A 209 4.22 -13.64 3.17
C TYR A 209 2.69 -13.66 3.22
N MET A 210 2.03 -12.50 3.15
CA MET A 210 0.57 -12.39 3.14
C MET A 210 -0.05 -13.05 1.90
N LEU A 211 0.52 -12.81 0.71
CA LEU A 211 0.06 -13.41 -0.55
C LEU A 211 0.14 -14.93 -0.51
N THR A 212 1.22 -15.49 0.06
CA THR A 212 1.37 -16.93 0.26
C THR A 212 0.26 -17.48 1.16
N ALA A 213 0.03 -16.85 2.32
CA ALA A 213 -1.03 -17.27 3.24
C ALA A 213 -2.42 -17.25 2.58
N VAL A 214 -2.74 -16.16 1.86
CA VAL A 214 -4.00 -16.02 1.12
C VAL A 214 -4.13 -17.08 0.00
N ALA A 215 -3.05 -17.34 -0.73
CA ALA A 215 -3.05 -18.37 -1.79
C ALA A 215 -3.27 -19.78 -1.23
N VAL A 216 -2.67 -20.11 -0.07
CA VAL A 216 -2.88 -21.37 0.63
C VAL A 216 -4.34 -21.49 1.07
N ILE A 217 -4.89 -20.47 1.73
CA ILE A 217 -6.30 -20.46 2.16
C ILE A 217 -7.23 -20.63 0.95
N TYR A 218 -6.98 -19.91 -0.14
CA TYR A 218 -7.75 -20.04 -1.37
C TYR A 218 -7.67 -21.48 -1.94
N ALA A 219 -6.46 -22.04 -2.01
CA ALA A 219 -6.27 -23.41 -2.50
C ALA A 219 -7.05 -24.42 -1.62
N LEU A 220 -7.01 -24.28 -0.30
CA LEU A 220 -7.76 -25.14 0.62
C LEU A 220 -9.28 -25.02 0.42
N ILE A 221 -9.81 -23.80 0.23
CA ILE A 221 -11.25 -23.59 -0.05
C ILE A 221 -11.67 -24.23 -1.38
N ARG A 222 -10.77 -24.24 -2.37
CA ARG A 222 -11.03 -24.80 -3.70
C ARG A 222 -10.84 -26.31 -3.77
N PHE A 223 -10.03 -26.89 -2.88
CA PHE A 223 -9.69 -28.32 -2.91
C PHE A 223 -10.91 -29.26 -2.97
N PRO A 224 -12.03 -29.06 -2.22
CA PRO A 224 -13.19 -29.92 -2.28
C PRO A 224 -13.79 -30.10 -3.68
N ILE A 225 -13.62 -29.12 -4.57
CA ILE A 225 -14.08 -29.15 -5.96
C ILE A 225 -13.17 -30.03 -6.83
N TYR A 226 -11.89 -30.15 -6.46
CA TYR A 226 -10.86 -30.87 -7.21
C TYR A 226 -10.33 -32.10 -6.47
N LYS A 227 -11.05 -32.60 -5.48
CA LYS A 227 -10.65 -33.73 -4.58
C LYS A 227 -10.19 -34.99 -5.28
N GLU A 228 -10.72 -35.29 -6.50
CA GLU A 228 -10.35 -36.45 -7.29
C GLU A 228 -8.88 -36.52 -7.69
N ALA A 229 -8.17 -35.37 -7.65
CA ALA A 229 -6.73 -35.32 -7.91
C ALA A 229 -5.85 -35.90 -6.79
N GLY A 230 -6.43 -36.17 -5.61
CA GLY A 230 -5.73 -36.63 -4.41
C GLY A 230 -4.97 -35.49 -3.72
N PHE A 231 -5.06 -35.43 -2.38
CA PHE A 231 -4.48 -34.32 -1.60
C PHE A 231 -2.96 -34.22 -1.74
N PHE A 232 -2.24 -35.30 -1.47
CA PHE A 232 -0.77 -35.28 -1.48
C PHE A 232 -0.17 -35.03 -2.86
N LYS A 233 -0.80 -35.58 -3.93
CA LYS A 233 -0.38 -35.33 -5.30
C LYS A 233 -0.56 -33.85 -5.69
N THR A 234 -1.68 -33.27 -5.28
CA THR A 234 -1.97 -31.86 -5.51
C THR A 234 -1.02 -30.97 -4.73
N LEU A 235 -0.80 -31.28 -3.44
CA LEU A 235 0.15 -30.57 -2.59
C LEU A 235 1.58 -30.61 -3.17
N GLY A 236 2.05 -31.78 -3.63
CA GLY A 236 3.37 -31.92 -4.27
C GLY A 236 3.51 -31.07 -5.53
N ARG A 237 2.44 -30.95 -6.34
CA ARG A 237 2.44 -30.05 -7.52
C ARG A 237 2.53 -28.59 -7.13
N PHE A 238 1.75 -28.13 -6.15
CA PHE A 238 1.84 -26.78 -5.64
C PHE A 238 3.22 -26.49 -5.05
N ALA A 239 3.74 -27.40 -4.20
CA ALA A 239 5.05 -27.27 -3.58
C ALA A 239 6.18 -27.17 -4.61
N GLY A 240 6.19 -28.03 -5.63
CA GLY A 240 7.22 -28.01 -6.68
C GLY A 240 7.27 -26.68 -7.44
N TRP A 241 6.12 -26.16 -7.89
CA TRP A 241 6.05 -24.89 -8.60
C TRP A 241 6.27 -23.68 -7.70
N TYR A 242 5.88 -23.77 -6.43
CA TYR A 242 6.16 -22.75 -5.42
C TYR A 242 7.67 -22.66 -5.14
N ILE A 243 8.34 -23.81 -4.89
CA ILE A 243 9.79 -23.87 -4.63
C ILE A 243 10.56 -23.35 -5.85
N LEU A 244 10.14 -23.67 -7.07
CA LEU A 244 10.77 -23.13 -8.27
C LEU A 244 10.65 -21.60 -8.33
N GLY A 245 9.46 -21.04 -8.07
CA GLY A 245 9.25 -19.59 -8.03
C GLY A 245 10.06 -18.92 -6.92
N LEU A 246 10.12 -19.55 -5.75
CA LEU A 246 10.93 -19.10 -4.63
C LEU A 246 12.42 -19.12 -4.98
N GLY A 247 12.92 -20.21 -5.60
CA GLY A 247 14.29 -20.33 -6.05
C GLY A 247 14.72 -19.22 -7.01
N LEU A 248 13.84 -18.85 -7.95
CA LEU A 248 14.10 -17.74 -8.87
C LEU A 248 14.23 -16.37 -8.15
N SER A 249 13.59 -16.22 -7.00
CA SER A 249 13.64 -14.98 -6.21
C SER A 249 14.83 -14.89 -5.25
N MET A 250 15.57 -15.99 -5.02
CA MET A 250 16.59 -16.06 -3.95
C MET A 250 17.74 -15.08 -4.12
N ILE A 251 18.01 -14.62 -5.33
CA ILE A 251 19.04 -13.61 -5.59
C ILE A 251 18.83 -12.32 -4.78
N LEU A 252 17.57 -11.94 -4.53
CA LEU A 252 17.20 -10.79 -3.71
C LEU A 252 16.64 -11.21 -2.35
N LEU A 253 15.86 -12.29 -2.32
CA LEU A 253 15.13 -12.69 -1.13
C LEU A 253 16.06 -13.25 -0.04
N LEU A 254 17.09 -14.03 -0.41
CA LEU A 254 17.99 -14.65 0.58
C LEU A 254 18.79 -13.61 1.40
N PRO A 255 19.44 -12.60 0.79
CA PRO A 255 20.06 -11.52 1.54
C PRO A 255 19.09 -10.81 2.49
N VAL A 256 17.85 -10.56 2.04
CA VAL A 256 16.82 -9.91 2.84
C VAL A 256 16.37 -10.76 4.04
N ILE A 257 16.24 -12.08 3.87
CA ILE A 257 15.93 -13.00 4.98
C ILE A 257 17.05 -12.96 6.03
N ILE A 258 18.31 -13.04 5.60
CA ILE A 258 19.48 -12.99 6.50
C ILE A 258 19.49 -11.66 7.27
N ALA A 259 19.32 -10.53 6.57
CA ALA A 259 19.27 -9.22 7.19
C ALA A 259 18.07 -9.06 8.15
N PHE A 260 16.91 -9.65 7.82
CA PHE A 260 15.73 -9.63 8.69
C PHE A 260 15.94 -10.40 9.99
N MET A 261 16.71 -11.49 9.98
CA MET A 261 17.09 -12.23 11.20
C MET A 261 17.97 -11.40 12.13
N GLY A 262 18.83 -10.52 11.58
CA GLY A 262 19.65 -9.54 12.32
C GLY A 262 18.99 -8.17 12.54
N ASN A 263 17.70 -8.02 12.27
CA ASN A 263 17.03 -6.73 12.34
C ASN A 263 16.62 -6.36 13.77
N ALA A 264 16.91 -5.14 14.17
CA ALA A 264 16.51 -4.58 15.46
C ALA A 264 14.99 -4.65 15.72
N ARG A 265 14.18 -4.51 14.70
CA ARG A 265 12.72 -4.53 14.80
C ARG A 265 12.15 -5.91 15.11
N SER A 266 12.76 -6.98 14.65
CA SER A 266 12.32 -8.36 14.91
C SER A 266 12.47 -8.77 16.37
N SER A 267 13.40 -8.13 17.09
CA SER A 267 13.66 -8.39 18.51
C SER A 267 12.79 -7.57 19.49
N SER A 268 12.02 -6.59 19.00
CA SER A 268 11.12 -5.80 19.82
C SER A 268 9.77 -6.50 20.01
N GLY A 269 9.62 -7.28 21.06
CA GLY A 269 8.34 -7.84 21.46
C GLY A 269 7.35 -6.72 21.78
N VAL A 270 6.26 -6.64 21.04
CA VAL A 270 5.14 -5.76 21.39
C VAL A 270 4.17 -6.58 22.21
N ASN A 271 4.05 -6.26 23.50
CA ASN A 271 3.09 -6.89 24.39
C ASN A 271 1.67 -6.43 24.03
N TYR A 272 0.93 -7.26 23.28
CA TYR A 272 -0.50 -7.08 23.09
C TYR A 272 -1.26 -7.76 24.21
N PHE A 273 -1.96 -6.98 25.00
CA PHE A 273 -2.75 -7.50 26.11
C PHE A 273 -3.99 -8.28 25.66
N ASN A 274 -4.47 -8.09 24.44
CA ASN A 274 -5.62 -8.83 23.92
C ASN A 274 -5.52 -9.09 22.41
N ILE A 275 -5.14 -10.31 22.05
CA ILE A 275 -5.07 -10.77 20.65
C ILE A 275 -6.39 -11.41 20.19
N PHE A 276 -7.38 -11.62 21.06
CA PHE A 276 -8.63 -12.28 20.72
C PHE A 276 -9.74 -11.28 20.37
N LEU A 277 -9.78 -10.14 21.05
CA LEU A 277 -10.83 -9.14 20.84
C LEU A 277 -10.23 -7.74 20.68
N TYR A 278 -10.76 -7.00 19.71
CA TYR A 278 -10.50 -5.57 19.60
C TYR A 278 -11.26 -4.77 20.65
N GLN A 279 -10.91 -3.51 20.82
CA GLN A 279 -11.67 -2.57 21.64
C GLN A 279 -13.09 -2.37 21.07
N ARG A 280 -14.06 -2.09 21.94
CA ARG A 280 -15.47 -1.88 21.55
C ARG A 280 -15.66 -0.87 20.41
N LYS A 281 -14.89 0.22 20.40
CA LYS A 281 -14.93 1.23 19.35
C LYS A 281 -14.62 0.66 17.96
N TYR A 282 -13.76 -0.32 17.86
CA TYR A 282 -13.46 -0.99 16.60
C TYR A 282 -14.70 -1.65 16.00
N TYR A 283 -15.43 -2.43 16.79
CA TYR A 283 -16.64 -3.13 16.30
C TYR A 283 -17.76 -2.18 15.90
N GLN A 284 -17.95 -1.09 16.65
CA GLN A 284 -18.91 -0.05 16.31
C GLN A 284 -18.58 0.59 14.97
N SER A 285 -17.32 0.81 14.76
CA SER A 285 -16.80 1.54 13.61
C SER A 285 -16.72 0.68 12.36
N ILE A 286 -16.44 -0.63 12.47
CA ILE A 286 -16.27 -1.49 11.28
C ILE A 286 -17.58 -1.64 10.48
N ILE A 287 -18.73 -1.62 11.16
CA ILE A 287 -20.04 -1.64 10.52
C ILE A 287 -20.21 -0.37 9.67
N LEU A 288 -19.85 0.77 10.23
CA LEU A 288 -19.99 2.07 9.56
C LEU A 288 -19.01 2.23 8.39
N GLN A 289 -17.82 1.61 8.49
CA GLN A 289 -16.83 1.58 7.41
C GLN A 289 -17.16 0.60 6.29
N SER A 290 -18.16 -0.26 6.45
CA SER A 290 -18.51 -1.21 5.39
C SER A 290 -18.90 -0.51 4.09
N ILE A 291 -19.38 0.73 4.19
CA ILE A 291 -19.82 1.56 3.05
C ILE A 291 -19.28 3.00 3.21
N GLY A 292 -18.99 3.65 2.09
CA GLY A 292 -18.65 5.08 2.05
C GLY A 292 -17.18 5.38 2.37
N PHE A 293 -16.90 6.51 3.04
CA PHE A 293 -15.53 6.98 3.29
C PHE A 293 -15.23 7.27 4.78
N HIS A 294 -16.04 6.75 5.68
CA HIS A 294 -15.80 6.88 7.13
C HIS A 294 -14.46 6.28 7.52
N GLN A 295 -13.69 7.00 8.34
CA GLN A 295 -12.37 6.56 8.77
C GLN A 295 -12.37 6.16 10.23
N ILE A 296 -11.74 5.05 10.50
CA ILE A 296 -11.43 4.63 11.87
C ILE A 296 -9.96 4.26 11.92
N GLY A 297 -9.26 4.78 12.88
CA GLY A 297 -7.94 4.45 13.33
C GLY A 297 -7.06 3.49 12.51
N ARG A 298 -5.85 3.33 12.90
CA ARG A 298 -4.77 2.69 12.13
C ARG A 298 -5.11 1.27 11.67
N GLY A 299 -5.00 1.04 10.35
CA GLY A 299 -4.84 -0.28 9.78
C GLY A 299 -6.11 -1.00 9.33
N THR A 300 -7.30 -0.37 9.42
CA THR A 300 -8.55 -0.94 8.89
C THR A 300 -9.12 -0.01 7.84
N SER A 301 -9.38 -0.53 6.64
CA SER A 301 -9.94 0.25 5.54
C SER A 301 -10.83 -0.66 4.70
N LEU A 302 -12.15 -0.57 4.91
CA LEU A 302 -13.15 -1.29 4.12
C LEU A 302 -13.64 -0.39 2.99
N ASN A 303 -14.50 0.58 3.31
CA ASN A 303 -14.98 1.65 2.43
C ASN A 303 -15.38 1.13 1.04
N PHE A 304 -16.28 0.14 1.03
CA PHE A 304 -16.80 -0.42 -0.21
C PHE A 304 -17.96 0.42 -0.74
N ILE A 305 -18.31 0.23 -2.00
CA ILE A 305 -19.54 0.77 -2.57
C ILE A 305 -20.78 0.08 -2.00
N ALA A 306 -21.90 0.78 -1.93
CA ALA A 306 -23.15 0.24 -1.37
C ALA A 306 -23.66 -1.00 -2.10
N LEU A 307 -23.40 -1.11 -3.42
CA LEU A 307 -23.75 -2.29 -4.21
C LEU A 307 -23.02 -3.55 -3.72
N ALA A 308 -21.81 -3.42 -3.19
CA ALA A 308 -21.05 -4.55 -2.62
C ALA A 308 -21.70 -5.09 -1.36
N TYR A 309 -22.26 -4.20 -0.52
CA TYR A 309 -23.02 -4.60 0.66
C TYR A 309 -24.26 -5.40 0.28
N CYS A 310 -25.06 -4.90 -0.70
CA CYS A 310 -26.21 -5.64 -1.24
C CYS A 310 -25.79 -6.97 -1.86
N GLY A 311 -24.71 -7.01 -2.64
CA GLY A 311 -24.17 -8.23 -3.26
C GLY A 311 -23.74 -9.28 -2.25
N GLY A 312 -23.15 -8.89 -1.13
CA GLY A 312 -22.82 -9.78 -0.02
C GLY A 312 -24.07 -10.45 0.57
N ILE A 313 -25.15 -9.69 0.80
CA ILE A 313 -26.45 -10.20 1.29
C ILE A 313 -27.04 -11.20 0.27
N VAL A 314 -27.06 -10.84 -1.01
CA VAL A 314 -27.57 -11.70 -2.09
C VAL A 314 -26.81 -13.01 -2.15
N LEU A 315 -25.46 -12.98 -2.05
CA LEU A 315 -24.64 -14.19 -2.03
C LEU A 315 -25.00 -15.09 -0.85
N LEU A 316 -25.12 -14.55 0.36
CA LEU A 316 -25.37 -15.34 1.57
C LEU A 316 -26.75 -16.03 1.53
N LEU A 317 -27.77 -15.34 0.99
CA LEU A 317 -29.12 -15.86 0.88
C LEU A 317 -29.33 -16.84 -0.30
N LYS A 318 -28.44 -16.88 -1.29
CA LYS A 318 -28.52 -17.79 -2.44
C LYS A 318 -28.14 -19.21 -2.04
N LYS A 319 -29.03 -20.18 -2.19
CA LYS A 319 -28.74 -21.61 -2.00
C LYS A 319 -28.05 -22.15 -3.26
N SER A 320 -26.73 -22.30 -3.25
CA SER A 320 -25.97 -22.93 -4.35
C SER A 320 -24.64 -23.50 -3.82
N LYS A 321 -24.39 -24.78 -4.14
CA LYS A 321 -23.13 -25.46 -3.81
C LYS A 321 -21.96 -24.91 -4.63
N GLU A 322 -22.18 -24.46 -5.85
CA GLU A 322 -21.16 -23.92 -6.75
C GLU A 322 -20.57 -22.60 -6.22
N ARG A 323 -21.34 -21.87 -5.42
CA ARG A 323 -20.94 -20.60 -4.80
C ARG A 323 -20.27 -20.76 -3.42
N PHE A 324 -20.09 -22.01 -2.98
CA PHE A 324 -19.41 -22.30 -1.71
C PHE A 324 -18.07 -21.56 -1.56
N PRO A 325 -17.16 -21.55 -2.56
CA PRO A 325 -15.89 -20.85 -2.40
C PRO A 325 -16.03 -19.33 -2.12
N TYR A 326 -16.96 -18.67 -2.79
CA TYR A 326 -17.22 -17.25 -2.58
C TYR A 326 -17.81 -16.97 -1.20
N LYS A 327 -18.76 -17.80 -0.76
CA LYS A 327 -19.35 -17.71 0.60
C LYS A 327 -18.29 -17.96 1.67
N ALA A 328 -17.53 -19.04 1.54
CA ALA A 328 -16.48 -19.40 2.48
C ALA A 328 -15.43 -18.29 2.56
N SER A 329 -14.97 -17.76 1.41
CA SER A 329 -14.01 -16.66 1.38
C SER A 329 -14.56 -15.39 2.03
N LEU A 330 -15.82 -15.02 1.76
CA LEU A 330 -16.44 -13.84 2.37
C LEU A 330 -16.59 -14.00 3.89
N ILE A 331 -17.09 -15.15 4.34
CA ILE A 331 -17.26 -15.42 5.79
C ILE A 331 -15.90 -15.41 6.50
N LEU A 332 -14.89 -16.10 5.94
CA LEU A 332 -13.53 -16.08 6.51
C LEU A 332 -12.95 -14.68 6.52
N GLY A 333 -13.12 -13.90 5.46
CA GLY A 333 -12.66 -12.52 5.40
C GLY A 333 -13.29 -11.65 6.50
N VAL A 334 -14.61 -11.80 6.74
CA VAL A 334 -15.29 -11.12 7.84
C VAL A 334 -14.77 -11.60 9.19
N VAL A 335 -14.65 -12.92 9.41
CA VAL A 335 -14.11 -13.49 10.66
C VAL A 335 -12.70 -12.97 10.93
N PHE A 336 -11.81 -12.97 9.92
CA PHE A 336 -10.45 -12.47 10.06
C PHE A 336 -10.40 -10.98 10.40
N THR A 337 -11.37 -10.21 9.90
CA THR A 337 -11.49 -8.79 10.23
C THR A 337 -11.96 -8.56 11.67
N LEU A 338 -12.81 -9.45 12.21
CA LEU A 338 -13.39 -9.29 13.55
C LEU A 338 -12.43 -9.70 14.69
N PHE A 339 -11.42 -10.53 14.44
CA PHE A 339 -10.53 -11.04 15.48
C PHE A 339 -9.06 -10.65 15.25
N PRO A 340 -8.43 -9.92 16.19
CA PRO A 340 -7.04 -9.42 16.05
C PRO A 340 -6.00 -10.53 15.87
N ILE A 341 -6.25 -11.74 16.31
CA ILE A 341 -5.34 -12.89 16.16
C ILE A 341 -4.99 -13.14 14.66
N PHE A 342 -5.96 -13.02 13.76
CA PHE A 342 -5.71 -13.22 12.33
C PHE A 342 -4.89 -12.07 11.72
N ALA A 343 -5.17 -10.84 12.14
CA ALA A 343 -4.38 -9.69 11.76
C ALA A 343 -2.93 -9.78 12.28
N TYR A 344 -2.74 -10.34 13.48
CA TYR A 344 -1.44 -10.61 14.08
C TYR A 344 -0.66 -11.68 13.31
N ILE A 345 -1.31 -12.83 13.01
CA ILE A 345 -0.70 -13.90 12.21
C ILE A 345 -0.32 -13.40 10.81
N LEU A 346 -1.24 -12.73 10.11
CA LEU A 346 -0.99 -12.21 8.76
C LEU A 346 0.03 -11.06 8.73
N HIS A 347 0.32 -10.44 9.86
CA HIS A 347 1.40 -9.47 10.02
C HIS A 347 2.71 -10.08 10.56
N ALA A 348 2.94 -11.36 10.29
CA ALA A 348 4.12 -12.10 10.72
C ALA A 348 4.40 -11.96 12.22
N PHE A 349 3.37 -12.07 13.04
CA PHE A 349 3.40 -12.04 14.51
C PHE A 349 4.02 -10.77 15.12
N SER A 350 3.99 -9.65 14.40
CA SER A 350 4.55 -8.37 14.89
C SER A 350 3.53 -7.60 15.73
N TYR A 351 2.44 -7.13 15.12
CA TYR A 351 1.31 -6.46 15.81
C TYR A 351 0.04 -6.59 14.97
N PRO A 352 -1.18 -6.57 15.55
CA PRO A 352 -2.41 -6.69 14.78
C PRO A 352 -2.62 -5.47 13.88
N THR A 353 -2.63 -5.71 12.56
CA THR A 353 -2.98 -4.72 11.54
C THR A 353 -3.62 -5.38 10.34
N ASN A 354 -4.67 -4.76 9.82
CA ASN A 354 -5.45 -5.33 8.72
C ASN A 354 -4.89 -4.97 7.33
N ARG A 355 -3.57 -4.94 7.17
CA ARG A 355 -2.91 -4.71 5.87
C ARG A 355 -3.25 -5.77 4.83
N TRP A 356 -3.71 -6.92 5.25
CA TRP A 356 -4.21 -8.01 4.41
C TRP A 356 -5.58 -7.70 3.75
N HIS A 357 -6.24 -6.59 4.08
CA HIS A 357 -7.54 -6.21 3.51
C HIS A 357 -7.54 -6.06 1.99
N PHE A 358 -6.37 -5.99 1.32
CA PHE A 358 -6.30 -6.13 -0.14
C PHE A 358 -6.92 -7.45 -0.63
N ALA A 359 -6.79 -8.53 0.16
CA ALA A 359 -7.44 -9.81 -0.14
C ALA A 359 -8.95 -9.77 0.13
N LEU A 360 -9.40 -9.08 1.19
CA LEU A 360 -10.83 -8.86 1.43
C LEU A 360 -11.46 -8.02 0.31
N ALA A 361 -10.77 -6.97 -0.14
CA ALA A 361 -11.23 -6.17 -1.28
C ALA A 361 -11.35 -6.99 -2.56
N PHE A 362 -10.40 -7.90 -2.82
CA PHE A 362 -10.48 -8.85 -3.92
C PHE A 362 -11.68 -9.79 -3.78
N ILE A 363 -11.92 -10.34 -2.59
CA ILE A 363 -13.07 -11.22 -2.31
C ILE A 363 -14.37 -10.47 -2.56
N VAL A 364 -14.52 -9.24 -2.07
CA VAL A 364 -15.74 -8.44 -2.24
C VAL A 364 -15.99 -8.11 -3.70
N GLY A 365 -14.96 -7.71 -4.46
CA GLY A 365 -15.06 -7.52 -5.91
C GLY A 365 -15.46 -8.80 -6.65
N ALA A 366 -14.86 -9.96 -6.27
CA ALA A 366 -15.16 -11.26 -6.86
C ALA A 366 -16.59 -11.71 -6.52
N VAL A 367 -17.08 -11.43 -5.31
CA VAL A 367 -18.48 -11.68 -4.91
C VAL A 367 -19.43 -10.87 -5.78
N LEU A 368 -19.21 -9.57 -5.96
CA LEU A 368 -20.05 -8.75 -6.84
C LEU A 368 -20.07 -9.26 -8.27
N MET A 369 -18.91 -9.61 -8.80
CA MET A 369 -18.81 -10.23 -10.14
C MET A 369 -19.61 -11.54 -10.22
N GLU A 370 -19.58 -12.35 -9.16
CA GLU A 370 -20.27 -13.64 -9.11
C GLU A 370 -21.79 -13.53 -9.06
N VAL A 371 -22.30 -12.58 -8.24
CA VAL A 371 -23.75 -12.39 -8.03
C VAL A 371 -24.36 -11.37 -8.98
N TYR A 372 -23.60 -10.88 -9.96
CA TYR A 372 -24.04 -9.81 -10.85
C TYR A 372 -25.38 -10.12 -11.55
N ASP A 373 -25.52 -11.33 -12.08
CA ASP A 373 -26.75 -11.72 -12.77
C ASP A 373 -27.94 -11.89 -11.79
N ASP A 374 -27.68 -12.28 -10.52
CA ASP A 374 -28.71 -12.33 -9.49
C ASP A 374 -29.16 -10.92 -9.03
N LEU A 375 -28.28 -9.92 -9.08
CA LEU A 375 -28.67 -8.53 -8.79
C LEU A 375 -29.66 -7.96 -9.82
N LEU A 376 -29.72 -8.55 -11.00
CA LEU A 376 -30.68 -8.20 -12.06
C LEU A 376 -32.01 -8.99 -11.97
N ASP A 377 -32.08 -10.01 -11.10
CA ASP A 377 -33.25 -10.87 -10.89
C ASP A 377 -33.31 -11.28 -9.40
N LEU A 378 -33.72 -10.33 -8.55
CA LEU A 378 -33.79 -10.51 -7.11
C LEU A 378 -35.05 -11.26 -6.69
N THR A 379 -34.89 -12.33 -5.93
CA THR A 379 -35.99 -13.00 -5.24
C THR A 379 -36.55 -12.15 -4.10
N LEU A 380 -37.81 -12.38 -3.70
CA LEU A 380 -38.44 -11.67 -2.58
C LEU A 380 -37.59 -11.76 -1.30
N ILE A 381 -37.01 -12.94 -0.99
CA ILE A 381 -36.16 -13.15 0.19
C ILE A 381 -34.92 -12.25 0.12
N GLN A 382 -34.32 -12.09 -1.06
CA GLN A 382 -33.16 -11.21 -1.25
C GLN A 382 -33.53 -9.73 -1.11
N LYS A 383 -34.69 -9.31 -1.64
CA LYS A 383 -35.23 -7.95 -1.44
C LYS A 383 -35.47 -7.64 0.03
N ILE A 384 -36.11 -8.57 0.77
CA ILE A 384 -36.29 -8.45 2.22
C ILE A 384 -34.95 -8.38 2.94
N GLY A 385 -34.00 -9.23 2.59
CA GLY A 385 -32.64 -9.24 3.17
C GLY A 385 -31.91 -7.89 2.97
N ILE A 386 -32.00 -7.29 1.79
CA ILE A 386 -31.45 -5.97 1.50
C ILE A 386 -32.10 -4.89 2.39
N VAL A 387 -33.44 -4.90 2.51
CA VAL A 387 -34.16 -3.95 3.38
C VAL A 387 -33.72 -4.10 4.84
N LEU A 388 -33.63 -5.33 5.35
CA LEU A 388 -33.14 -5.58 6.71
C LEU A 388 -31.69 -5.11 6.89
N GLY A 389 -30.84 -5.29 5.89
CA GLY A 389 -29.47 -4.77 5.87
C GLY A 389 -29.42 -3.24 5.94
N ILE A 390 -30.30 -2.54 5.22
CA ILE A 390 -30.43 -1.07 5.29
C ILE A 390 -30.86 -0.63 6.69
N VAL A 391 -31.89 -1.26 7.25
CA VAL A 391 -32.37 -0.97 8.61
C VAL A 391 -31.25 -1.16 9.62
N PHE A 392 -30.51 -2.28 9.54
CA PHE A 392 -29.37 -2.55 10.41
C PHE A 392 -28.29 -1.45 10.31
N TYR A 393 -27.90 -1.07 9.09
CA TYR A 393 -26.90 -0.01 8.87
C TYR A 393 -27.40 1.34 9.41
N TYR A 394 -28.66 1.68 9.18
CA TYR A 394 -29.27 2.92 9.68
C TYR A 394 -29.33 2.96 11.21
N LEU A 395 -29.70 1.85 11.86
CA LEU A 395 -29.68 1.75 13.32
C LEU A 395 -28.26 1.88 13.89
N ALA A 396 -27.27 1.30 13.22
CA ALA A 396 -25.87 1.47 13.59
C ALA A 396 -25.42 2.94 13.43
N TYR A 397 -25.81 3.62 12.35
CA TYR A 397 -25.56 5.04 12.17
C TYR A 397 -26.16 5.86 13.31
N LYS A 398 -27.45 5.68 13.60
CA LYS A 398 -28.14 6.39 14.69
C LYS A 398 -27.50 6.14 16.06
N ARG A 399 -27.05 4.92 16.30
CA ARG A 399 -26.52 4.51 17.60
C ARG A 399 -25.06 4.92 17.85
N TYR A 400 -24.23 4.97 16.80
CA TYR A 400 -22.76 5.09 16.94
C TYR A 400 -22.15 6.30 16.24
N ALA A 401 -22.84 6.92 15.31
CA ALA A 401 -22.31 7.99 14.47
C ALA A 401 -23.36 9.06 14.12
N GLU A 402 -24.36 9.25 14.97
CA GLU A 402 -25.38 10.29 14.73
C GLU A 402 -24.71 11.67 14.58
N GLY A 403 -25.04 12.38 13.50
CA GLY A 403 -24.41 13.65 13.15
C GLY A 403 -23.15 13.52 12.25
N ALA A 404 -22.56 12.33 12.08
CA ALA A 404 -21.45 12.13 11.15
C ALA A 404 -21.96 12.21 9.70
N ILE A 405 -21.54 13.25 9.00
CA ILE A 405 -21.99 13.57 7.63
C ILE A 405 -21.62 12.45 6.65
N ASP A 406 -20.44 11.91 6.73
CA ASP A 406 -19.91 10.84 5.89
C ASP A 406 -20.75 9.55 6.00
N VAL A 407 -21.13 9.15 7.22
CA VAL A 407 -21.96 7.97 7.47
C VAL A 407 -23.42 8.23 7.05
N LYS A 408 -23.94 9.45 7.27
CA LYS A 408 -25.27 9.85 6.78
C LYS A 408 -25.38 9.70 5.27
N TYR A 409 -24.39 10.18 4.53
CA TYR A 409 -24.37 10.05 3.07
C TYR A 409 -24.20 8.59 2.62
N ALA A 410 -23.40 7.79 3.32
CA ALA A 410 -23.30 6.35 3.03
C ALA A 410 -24.66 5.64 3.18
N ALA A 411 -25.43 5.96 4.21
CA ALA A 411 -26.79 5.43 4.39
C ALA A 411 -27.75 5.87 3.25
N ILE A 412 -27.68 7.13 2.81
CA ILE A 412 -28.48 7.63 1.68
C ILE A 412 -28.11 6.89 0.39
N ILE A 413 -26.83 6.69 0.11
CA ILE A 413 -26.37 5.96 -1.08
C ILE A 413 -26.81 4.49 -1.01
N LEU A 414 -26.81 3.88 0.17
CA LEU A 414 -27.30 2.52 0.33
C LEU A 414 -28.80 2.41 0.00
N ILE A 415 -29.62 3.35 0.48
CA ILE A 415 -31.04 3.42 0.16
C ILE A 415 -31.25 3.65 -1.34
N LEU A 416 -30.52 4.58 -1.95
CA LEU A 416 -30.58 4.84 -3.39
C LEU A 416 -30.17 3.61 -4.20
N THR A 417 -29.14 2.90 -3.75
CA THR A 417 -28.67 1.65 -4.40
C THR A 417 -29.76 0.58 -4.39
N ALA A 418 -30.43 0.37 -3.24
CA ALA A 418 -31.52 -0.59 -3.13
C ALA A 418 -32.73 -0.18 -3.99
N PHE A 419 -33.07 1.11 -4.03
CA PHE A 419 -34.13 1.63 -4.88
C PHE A 419 -33.83 1.34 -6.37
N VAL A 420 -32.63 1.66 -6.84
CA VAL A 420 -32.22 1.36 -8.23
C VAL A 420 -32.28 -0.13 -8.51
N LEU A 421 -31.79 -0.99 -7.59
CA LEU A 421 -31.89 -2.43 -7.75
C LEU A 421 -33.33 -2.91 -7.88
N PHE A 422 -34.25 -2.41 -7.06
CA PHE A 422 -35.67 -2.80 -7.12
C PHE A 422 -36.33 -2.32 -8.41
N VAL A 423 -36.06 -1.08 -8.83
CA VAL A 423 -36.56 -0.52 -10.10
C VAL A 423 -36.06 -1.33 -11.30
N VAL A 424 -34.78 -1.70 -11.31
CA VAL A 424 -34.17 -2.51 -12.38
C VAL A 424 -34.82 -3.89 -12.49
N ASN A 425 -35.25 -4.46 -11.36
CA ASN A 425 -35.89 -5.78 -11.31
C ASN A 425 -37.36 -5.78 -11.71
N GLU A 426 -38.08 -4.66 -11.53
CA GLU A 426 -39.54 -4.58 -11.76
C GLU A 426 -39.90 -4.07 -13.17
N ILE A 427 -39.00 -3.42 -13.89
CA ILE A 427 -39.29 -2.77 -15.17
C ILE A 427 -38.77 -3.58 -16.35
N PRO A 428 -39.60 -4.37 -17.07
CA PRO A 428 -39.17 -5.22 -18.19
C PRO A 428 -38.51 -4.45 -19.35
N PHE A 429 -38.93 -3.19 -19.58
CA PHE A 429 -38.35 -2.31 -20.60
C PHE A 429 -36.84 -2.12 -20.44
N MET A 430 -36.34 -2.08 -19.20
CA MET A 430 -34.92 -1.89 -18.93
C MET A 430 -34.06 -3.06 -19.41
N SER A 431 -34.55 -4.28 -19.32
CA SER A 431 -33.83 -5.47 -19.79
C SER A 431 -33.76 -5.50 -21.32
N LYS A 432 -34.83 -5.10 -22.01
CA LYS A 432 -34.90 -5.08 -23.48
C LYS A 432 -33.83 -4.20 -24.12
N PHE A 433 -33.51 -3.04 -23.52
CA PHE A 433 -32.52 -2.10 -24.01
C PHE A 433 -31.17 -2.18 -23.29
N ARG A 434 -30.96 -3.20 -22.44
CA ARG A 434 -29.76 -3.35 -21.59
C ARG A 434 -29.49 -2.14 -20.66
N LEU A 435 -30.50 -1.33 -20.41
CA LEU A 435 -30.39 -0.16 -19.52
C LEU A 435 -30.08 -0.57 -18.08
N ASN A 436 -30.56 -1.74 -17.65
CA ASN A 436 -30.25 -2.32 -16.34
C ASN A 436 -28.75 -2.47 -16.12
N HIS A 437 -27.98 -2.92 -17.13
CA HIS A 437 -26.52 -3.06 -17.04
C HIS A 437 -25.83 -1.70 -16.94
N LEU A 438 -26.29 -0.73 -17.74
CA LEU A 438 -25.73 0.63 -17.73
C LEU A 438 -26.04 1.36 -16.41
N LEU A 439 -27.25 1.17 -15.86
CA LEU A 439 -27.64 1.74 -14.56
C LEU A 439 -26.78 1.20 -13.42
N LEU A 440 -26.53 -0.12 -13.34
CA LEU A 440 -25.69 -0.68 -12.29
C LEU A 440 -24.22 -0.24 -12.44
N LEU A 441 -23.71 -0.16 -13.66
CA LEU A 441 -22.36 0.36 -13.90
C LEU A 441 -22.28 1.86 -13.54
N GLY A 442 -23.27 2.67 -13.94
CA GLY A 442 -23.37 4.08 -13.59
C GLY A 442 -23.47 4.31 -12.08
N LEU A 443 -24.29 3.51 -11.39
CA LEU A 443 -24.40 3.52 -9.93
C LEU A 443 -23.07 3.18 -9.24
N THR A 444 -22.32 2.21 -9.79
CA THR A 444 -20.97 1.87 -9.32
C THR A 444 -20.02 3.05 -9.49
N CYS A 445 -19.97 3.63 -10.68
CA CYS A 445 -19.14 4.81 -10.96
C CYS A 445 -19.52 6.01 -10.06
N PHE A 446 -20.81 6.26 -9.87
CA PHE A 446 -21.29 7.28 -8.95
C PHE A 446 -20.85 7.02 -7.50
N SER A 447 -21.03 5.79 -7.00
CA SER A 447 -20.65 5.42 -5.63
C SER A 447 -19.13 5.53 -5.41
N VAL A 448 -18.31 5.10 -6.38
CA VAL A 448 -16.85 5.26 -6.36
C VAL A 448 -16.46 6.74 -6.34
N SER A 449 -17.05 7.53 -7.24
CA SER A 449 -16.76 8.97 -7.34
C SER A 449 -17.12 9.69 -6.05
N PHE A 450 -18.28 9.41 -5.50
CA PHE A 450 -18.75 10.02 -4.26
C PHE A 450 -17.87 9.64 -3.07
N THR A 451 -17.56 8.35 -2.92
CA THR A 451 -16.70 7.85 -1.83
C THR A 451 -15.29 8.46 -1.91
N GLY A 452 -14.67 8.42 -3.09
CA GLY A 452 -13.32 8.93 -3.28
C GLY A 452 -13.23 10.46 -3.18
N PHE A 453 -14.12 11.18 -3.87
CA PHE A 453 -14.17 12.64 -3.77
C PHE A 453 -14.47 13.11 -2.34
N GLY A 454 -15.44 12.47 -1.66
CA GLY A 454 -15.79 12.80 -0.28
C GLY A 454 -14.61 12.57 0.67
N HIS A 455 -13.83 11.51 0.45
CA HIS A 455 -12.65 11.20 1.24
C HIS A 455 -11.56 12.28 1.15
N TYR A 456 -11.36 12.88 -0.02
CA TYR A 456 -10.33 13.90 -0.26
C TYR A 456 -10.86 15.34 -0.27
N SER A 457 -12.17 15.54 -0.16
CA SER A 457 -12.75 16.87 -0.13
C SER A 457 -12.29 17.67 1.09
N THR A 458 -11.79 18.89 0.87
CA THR A 458 -11.39 19.82 1.94
C THR A 458 -12.52 20.19 2.88
N ARG A 459 -13.78 20.08 2.40
CA ARG A 459 -15.00 20.39 3.20
C ARG A 459 -15.43 19.23 4.09
N LEU A 460 -15.22 17.98 3.64
CA LEU A 460 -15.72 16.79 4.32
C LEU A 460 -14.61 16.04 5.09
N SER A 461 -13.35 16.24 4.69
CA SER A 461 -12.20 15.56 5.29
C SER A 461 -10.97 16.47 5.27
N LYS A 462 -10.08 16.32 6.27
CA LYS A 462 -8.80 17.04 6.33
C LYS A 462 -7.63 16.19 5.83
N VAL A 463 -7.91 15.01 5.29
CA VAL A 463 -6.87 14.04 4.87
C VAL A 463 -5.93 14.62 3.82
N ILE A 464 -6.46 15.41 2.91
CA ILE A 464 -5.69 16.03 1.83
C ILE A 464 -4.56 16.94 2.33
N ASN A 465 -4.72 17.55 3.51
CA ASN A 465 -3.72 18.47 4.08
C ASN A 465 -2.39 17.78 4.45
N SER A 466 -2.36 16.45 4.51
CA SER A 466 -1.16 15.66 4.78
C SER A 466 -0.31 15.40 3.54
N TYR A 467 -0.76 15.80 2.36
CA TYR A 467 -0.08 15.57 1.10
C TYR A 467 0.76 16.78 0.67
N VAL A 468 1.81 16.52 -0.08
CA VAL A 468 2.85 17.50 -0.46
C VAL A 468 2.54 18.10 -1.83
N ALA A 469 2.79 19.39 -2.00
CA ALA A 469 2.69 20.05 -3.30
C ALA A 469 3.72 19.49 -4.31
N PHE A 470 3.41 19.57 -5.60
CA PHE A 470 4.27 19.02 -6.65
C PHE A 470 5.66 19.64 -6.68
N ASP A 471 5.77 20.93 -6.42
CA ASP A 471 7.00 21.71 -6.46
C ASP A 471 7.82 21.63 -5.16
N GLU A 472 7.18 21.27 -4.03
CA GLU A 472 7.85 21.18 -2.72
C GLU A 472 8.51 19.81 -2.47
N ALA A 473 8.01 18.74 -3.07
CA ALA A 473 8.32 17.36 -2.68
C ALA A 473 9.81 17.00 -2.69
N TYR A 474 10.54 17.41 -3.74
CA TYR A 474 11.98 17.18 -3.83
C TYR A 474 12.77 18.07 -2.88
N ASP A 475 12.29 19.28 -2.64
CA ASP A 475 12.97 20.28 -1.81
C ASP A 475 12.90 19.92 -0.32
N LEU A 476 11.87 19.20 0.12
CA LEU A 476 11.78 18.63 1.47
C LEU A 476 12.92 17.63 1.76
N LEU A 477 13.53 17.03 0.73
CA LEU A 477 14.64 16.10 0.88
C LEU A 477 15.99 16.86 0.98
N GLY A 478 16.19 17.64 2.06
CA GLY A 478 17.47 18.23 2.43
C GLY A 478 17.95 19.39 1.55
N LYS A 479 17.04 20.17 0.93
CA LYS A 479 17.46 21.36 0.13
C LYS A 479 18.15 22.41 0.97
N GLN A 480 17.67 22.65 2.18
CA GLN A 480 18.22 23.68 3.07
C GLN A 480 19.63 23.32 3.52
N GLU A 481 19.85 22.06 3.86
CA GLU A 481 21.13 21.50 4.27
C GLU A 481 22.12 21.52 3.08
N ASP A 482 21.73 20.99 1.94
CA ASP A 482 22.55 20.94 0.73
C ASP A 482 22.95 22.35 0.25
N SER A 483 22.06 23.34 0.37
CA SER A 483 22.34 24.72 0.00
C SER A 483 23.47 25.36 0.84
N LEU A 484 23.59 25.00 2.10
CA LEU A 484 24.67 25.47 2.98
C LEU A 484 26.02 24.94 2.53
N PHE A 485 26.11 23.63 2.25
CA PHE A 485 27.35 23.00 1.77
C PHE A 485 27.79 23.60 0.43
N ARG A 486 26.85 23.78 -0.50
CA ARG A 486 27.15 24.41 -1.81
C ARG A 486 27.60 25.84 -1.68
N SER A 487 26.91 26.65 -0.83
CA SER A 487 27.29 28.06 -0.62
C SER A 487 28.62 28.23 0.09
N ALA A 488 29.04 27.21 0.84
CA ALA A 488 30.36 27.16 1.48
C ALA A 488 31.43 26.52 0.58
N ASN A 489 31.08 26.06 -0.63
CA ASN A 489 31.94 25.31 -1.53
C ASN A 489 32.54 24.05 -0.89
N ILE A 490 31.77 23.38 -0.03
CA ILE A 490 32.19 22.19 0.70
C ILE A 490 31.56 20.95 0.04
N LYS A 491 32.41 19.96 -0.33
CA LYS A 491 32.02 18.62 -0.71
C LYS A 491 32.27 17.69 0.47
N VAL A 492 31.20 17.15 1.04
CA VAL A 492 31.29 16.22 2.17
C VAL A 492 31.93 14.90 1.68
N ASN A 493 32.98 14.45 2.37
CA ASN A 493 33.59 13.16 2.07
C ASN A 493 32.66 12.01 2.52
N GLN A 494 32.77 10.85 1.86
CA GLN A 494 31.95 9.66 2.20
C GLN A 494 32.24 9.07 3.59
N LEU A 495 33.36 9.43 4.21
CA LEU A 495 33.70 9.05 5.59
C LEU A 495 33.27 10.09 6.63
N ASP A 496 33.06 11.35 6.21
CA ASP A 496 32.64 12.43 7.10
C ASP A 496 31.12 12.42 7.26
N ARG A 497 30.60 12.50 8.48
CA ARG A 497 29.15 12.58 8.71
C ARG A 497 28.69 13.99 9.00
N VAL A 498 27.40 14.21 8.70
CA VAL A 498 26.66 15.41 9.04
C VAL A 498 25.59 15.08 10.07
N ASP A 499 25.58 15.79 11.19
CA ASP A 499 24.48 15.76 12.14
C ASP A 499 23.61 17.01 11.93
N ALA A 500 22.39 16.81 11.42
CA ALA A 500 21.43 17.89 11.20
C ALA A 500 20.51 17.99 12.41
N MET A 501 20.71 19.06 13.21
CA MET A 501 19.92 19.35 14.41
C MET A 501 18.51 19.89 14.11
N ASN A 502 18.17 20.03 12.84
CA ASN A 502 16.87 20.50 12.40
C ASN A 502 15.84 19.38 12.44
N GLU A 503 14.57 19.74 12.30
CA GLU A 503 13.50 18.81 11.97
C GLU A 503 13.54 18.41 10.48
N SER A 504 14.73 18.09 9.97
CA SER A 504 14.88 17.61 8.60
C SER A 504 14.19 16.26 8.41
N VAL A 505 13.69 16.04 7.21
CA VAL A 505 13.09 14.75 6.82
C VAL A 505 14.15 13.66 6.96
N PRO A 506 13.91 12.58 7.72
CA PRO A 506 14.85 11.46 7.78
C PRO A 506 15.22 10.95 6.38
N ASN A 507 16.39 10.38 6.23
CA ASN A 507 16.91 9.85 4.97
C ASN A 507 17.18 10.88 3.86
N TRP A 508 17.16 12.21 4.15
CA TRP A 508 17.50 13.23 3.17
C TRP A 508 18.92 13.05 2.59
N GLY A 509 19.85 12.56 3.41
CA GLY A 509 21.24 12.34 3.03
C GLY A 509 21.43 11.39 1.86
N ILE A 510 20.54 10.38 1.72
CA ILE A 510 20.65 9.39 0.63
C ILE A 510 20.50 10.05 -0.76
N ILE A 511 19.67 11.09 -0.88
CA ILE A 511 19.42 11.82 -2.13
C ILE A 511 20.51 12.87 -2.42
N ARG A 512 21.17 13.36 -1.36
CA ARG A 512 22.24 14.36 -1.46
C ARG A 512 23.63 13.73 -1.48
N HIS A 513 23.70 12.38 -1.39
CA HIS A 513 24.94 11.63 -1.26
C HIS A 513 25.81 12.09 -0.09
N ILE A 514 25.16 12.49 1.01
CA ILE A 514 25.79 12.99 2.24
C ILE A 514 25.56 11.97 3.35
N PRO A 515 26.62 11.39 3.94
CA PRO A 515 26.48 10.55 5.12
C PRO A 515 25.91 11.35 6.30
N THR A 516 24.88 10.82 6.96
CA THR A 516 24.18 11.50 8.06
C THR A 516 24.04 10.60 9.27
N THR A 517 23.68 11.18 10.40
CA THR A 517 23.32 10.46 11.63
C THR A 517 21.82 10.13 11.71
N THR A 518 21.05 10.52 10.69
CA THR A 518 19.59 10.26 10.62
C THR A 518 19.31 9.00 9.82
N ASN A 519 18.37 8.18 10.30
CA ASN A 519 17.92 6.99 9.59
C ASN A 519 16.45 6.66 9.91
N TYR A 520 15.70 6.24 8.90
CA TYR A 520 14.34 5.74 9.07
C TYR A 520 14.02 4.69 8.01
N TYR A 521 14.42 3.44 8.27
CA TYR A 521 14.13 2.30 7.40
C TYR A 521 13.65 1.09 8.21
N SER A 522 12.82 0.25 7.60
CA SER A 522 12.21 -0.93 8.25
C SER A 522 13.22 -2.04 8.56
N ILE A 523 14.30 -2.15 7.77
CA ILE A 523 15.43 -3.03 8.04
C ILE A 523 16.59 -2.16 8.48
N THR A 524 17.02 -2.35 9.72
CA THR A 524 18.13 -1.65 10.34
C THR A 524 18.93 -2.64 11.17
N ASP A 525 20.26 -2.59 11.04
CA ASP A 525 21.15 -3.49 11.77
C ASP A 525 20.94 -3.38 13.28
N LYS A 526 20.77 -4.53 13.93
CA LYS A 526 20.51 -4.61 15.37
C LYS A 526 21.66 -4.04 16.19
N ASN A 527 22.91 -4.27 15.79
CA ASN A 527 24.06 -3.81 16.56
C ASN A 527 24.15 -2.28 16.55
N VAL A 528 23.84 -1.63 15.42
CA VAL A 528 23.74 -0.16 15.34
C VAL A 528 22.63 0.33 16.26
N SER A 529 21.47 -0.30 16.19
CA SER A 529 20.32 0.08 17.02
C SER A 529 20.61 -0.09 18.51
N ASP A 530 21.13 -1.24 18.92
CA ASP A 530 21.42 -1.54 20.33
C ASP A 530 22.56 -0.61 20.85
N SER A 531 23.56 -0.29 20.03
CA SER A 531 24.59 0.67 20.39
C SER A 531 24.01 2.05 20.70
N LEU A 532 23.15 2.57 19.82
CA LEU A 532 22.51 3.86 20.01
C LEU A 532 21.53 3.89 21.20
N GLU A 533 20.83 2.79 21.46
CA GLU A 533 19.95 2.61 22.63
C GLU A 533 20.76 2.62 23.92
N ASN A 534 21.86 1.89 23.98
CA ASN A 534 22.75 1.81 25.14
C ASN A 534 23.42 3.14 25.48
N LEU A 535 23.61 4.01 24.46
CA LEU A 535 24.12 5.37 24.65
C LEU A 535 23.11 6.31 25.29
N GLY A 536 21.84 5.89 25.46
CA GLY A 536 20.80 6.69 26.12
C GLY A 536 20.49 7.99 25.38
N LEU A 537 20.39 7.95 24.05
CA LEU A 537 20.07 9.12 23.24
C LEU A 537 18.61 9.53 23.39
N ASN A 538 18.35 10.78 23.76
CA ASN A 538 16.99 11.32 23.94
C ASN A 538 16.17 11.34 22.65
N GLN A 539 16.83 11.35 21.49
CA GLN A 539 16.21 11.36 20.17
C GLN A 539 15.93 9.97 19.59
N TYR A 540 16.28 8.91 20.32
CA TYR A 540 15.98 7.55 19.95
C TYR A 540 14.51 7.26 20.22
N GLN A 541 13.68 7.25 19.18
CA GLN A 541 12.24 7.04 19.32
C GLN A 541 11.84 5.56 19.13
N TYR A 542 12.52 4.90 18.18
CA TYR A 542 12.25 3.51 17.82
C TYR A 542 13.54 2.85 17.37
N LYS A 543 13.65 1.53 17.50
CA LYS A 543 14.84 0.74 17.11
C LYS A 543 15.22 0.84 15.62
N PHE A 544 14.44 1.50 14.80
CA PHE A 544 14.65 1.65 13.36
C PHE A 544 14.53 3.12 12.89
N LYS A 545 14.46 4.07 13.82
CA LYS A 545 14.37 5.51 13.51
C LYS A 545 15.30 6.30 14.42
N PHE A 546 16.34 6.88 13.84
CA PHE A 546 17.32 7.72 14.55
C PHE A 546 17.25 9.13 14.01
N LYS A 547 17.46 10.13 14.88
CA LYS A 547 17.40 11.52 14.46
C LYS A 547 18.73 12.24 14.54
N LYS A 548 19.50 12.12 15.64
CA LYS A 548 20.73 12.86 15.92
C LYS A 548 21.47 12.29 17.14
N LEU A 549 22.66 12.83 17.45
CA LEU A 549 23.51 12.40 18.57
C LEU A 549 23.44 13.34 19.80
N ASP A 550 22.35 14.09 19.98
CA ASP A 550 22.05 14.95 21.14
C ASP A 550 23.13 16.00 21.46
N MET A 551 23.91 16.48 20.48
CA MET A 551 25.02 17.44 20.64
C MET A 551 26.13 16.95 21.60
N ARG A 552 26.21 15.66 21.85
CA ARG A 552 27.21 15.07 22.78
C ARG A 552 28.55 14.95 22.05
N GLU A 553 29.50 15.83 22.40
CA GLU A 553 30.81 15.98 21.74
C GLU A 553 31.55 14.64 21.56
N ASN A 554 31.63 13.83 22.62
CA ASN A 554 32.29 12.53 22.56
C ASN A 554 31.66 11.59 21.52
N LEU A 555 30.33 11.66 21.36
CA LEU A 555 29.63 10.86 20.36
C LEU A 555 29.80 11.44 18.96
N LEU A 556 29.77 12.75 18.82
CA LEU A 556 30.01 13.42 17.54
C LEU A 556 31.40 13.04 17.02
N ASN A 557 32.43 13.07 17.89
CA ASN A 557 33.79 12.65 17.54
C ASN A 557 33.87 11.14 17.25
N LEU A 558 33.29 10.28 18.10
CA LEU A 558 33.29 8.83 17.92
C LEU A 558 32.67 8.39 16.59
N TYR A 559 31.59 9.04 16.20
CA TYR A 559 30.89 8.75 14.94
C TYR A 559 31.40 9.58 13.75
N HIS A 560 32.53 10.27 13.90
CA HIS A 560 33.17 11.08 12.87
C HIS A 560 32.20 12.10 12.24
N VAL A 561 31.50 12.84 13.09
CA VAL A 561 30.62 13.94 12.68
C VAL A 561 31.47 15.17 12.47
N LYS A 562 31.82 15.46 11.24
CA LYS A 562 32.64 16.62 10.87
C LYS A 562 31.84 17.89 10.76
N TYR A 563 30.60 17.80 10.37
CA TYR A 563 29.73 18.95 10.14
C TYR A 563 28.45 18.85 10.95
N ILE A 564 28.00 20.00 11.48
CA ILE A 564 26.72 20.12 12.16
C ILE A 564 25.89 21.20 11.47
N VAL A 565 24.62 20.91 11.23
CA VAL A 565 23.63 21.88 10.74
C VAL A 565 22.65 22.20 11.85
N ILE A 566 22.63 23.44 12.31
CA ILE A 566 21.84 23.91 13.45
C ILE A 566 20.81 24.93 12.97
N ASN A 567 19.54 24.81 13.41
CA ASN A 567 18.54 25.84 13.15
C ASN A 567 18.84 27.11 13.98
N LYS A 568 18.83 28.27 13.36
CA LYS A 568 19.05 29.55 14.03
C LYS A 568 18.04 29.89 15.12
N ASN A 569 16.78 29.45 14.92
CA ASN A 569 15.69 29.73 15.86
C ASN A 569 15.73 28.83 17.12
N ASN A 570 16.48 27.75 17.09
CA ASN A 570 16.74 26.93 18.27
C ASN A 570 17.96 27.56 18.97
N ALA A 571 17.81 28.01 20.19
CA ALA A 571 18.88 28.57 21.03
C ALA A 571 19.99 27.57 21.40
N ALA A 572 20.18 26.50 20.63
CA ALA A 572 21.22 25.51 20.81
C ALA A 572 22.59 26.17 20.60
N LYS A 573 23.42 26.20 21.65
CA LYS A 573 24.81 26.62 21.53
C LYS A 573 25.55 25.66 20.57
N ILE A 574 26.43 26.22 19.76
CA ILE A 574 27.36 25.42 18.95
C ILE A 574 28.19 24.56 19.91
N PRO A 575 28.30 23.22 19.69
CA PRO A 575 29.10 22.37 20.56
C PRO A 575 30.57 22.81 20.59
N ASN A 576 31.25 22.55 21.70
CA ASN A 576 32.67 22.83 21.78
C ASN A 576 33.42 22.08 20.68
N GLY A 577 34.47 22.71 20.14
CA GLY A 577 35.23 22.17 19.02
C GLY A 577 34.63 22.39 17.64
N TYR A 578 33.44 23.01 17.53
CA TYR A 578 32.84 23.39 16.25
C TYR A 578 32.85 24.88 16.03
N GLU A 579 33.21 25.30 14.84
CA GLU A 579 33.21 26.70 14.41
C GLU A 579 32.16 26.94 13.32
N LEU A 580 31.53 28.13 13.36
CA LEU A 580 30.57 28.55 12.35
C LEU A 580 31.29 28.86 11.04
N ILE A 581 30.95 28.14 9.96
CA ILE A 581 31.50 28.38 8.63
C ILE A 581 30.58 29.25 7.79
N LYS A 582 29.29 28.91 7.80
CA LYS A 582 28.32 29.54 6.91
C LYS A 582 26.92 29.58 7.55
N SER A 583 26.15 30.58 7.18
CA SER A 583 24.77 30.74 7.60
C SER A 583 23.89 31.04 6.38
N ASN A 584 22.66 30.52 6.41
CA ASN A 584 21.56 30.97 5.57
C ASN A 584 20.43 31.55 6.44
N GLU A 585 19.26 31.84 5.88
CA GLU A 585 18.14 32.42 6.63
C GLU A 585 17.69 31.57 7.83
N LYS A 586 17.74 30.24 7.71
CA LYS A 586 17.18 29.29 8.69
C LYS A 586 18.24 28.56 9.50
N ASN A 587 19.41 28.30 8.94
CA ASN A 587 20.37 27.34 9.47
C ASN A 587 21.80 27.89 9.49
N ASN A 588 22.59 27.38 10.43
CA ASN A 588 24.03 27.56 10.57
C ASN A 588 24.73 26.24 10.21
N LEU A 589 25.80 26.29 9.43
CA LEU A 589 26.73 25.21 9.17
C LEU A 589 27.98 25.40 10.00
N CYS A 590 28.30 24.41 10.82
CA CYS A 590 29.50 24.41 11.66
C CYS A 590 30.41 23.23 11.28
N LEU A 591 31.71 23.45 11.39
CA LEU A 591 32.78 22.47 11.13
C LEU A 591 33.47 22.12 12.44
N LEU A 592 33.85 20.86 12.63
CA LEU A 592 34.72 20.43 13.71
C LEU A 592 36.14 21.00 13.47
N TYR A 593 36.62 21.83 14.39
CA TYR A 593 37.89 22.52 14.28
C TYR A 593 39.10 21.61 14.51
N THR A 594 38.91 20.57 15.31
CA THR A 594 39.97 19.60 15.65
C THR A 594 39.73 18.29 14.90
N SER A 595 40.25 18.19 13.71
CA SER A 595 40.35 16.89 13.02
C SER A 595 41.76 16.66 12.54
#